data_95a13c918da7e5d6f2b10c8383107f86
#
_entry.id   95a13c918da7e5d6f2b10c8383107f86
#
_cell.length_a   1.000
_cell.length_b   1.000
_cell.length_c   1.000
_cell.angle_alpha   90.00
_cell.angle_beta   90.00
_cell.angle_gamma   90.00
#
_symmetry.space_group_name_H-M   'P 1'
#
loop_
_entity.id
_entity.type
_entity.pdbx_description
1 polymer ?
#
loop_
_entity_poly.entity_id
_entity_poly.type
_entity_poly.pdbx_seq_one_letter_code
_entity_poly.pdbx_strand_id
1 'polypeptide(L)'
;MVRQDRVRQDRFRRGGAAASARLVCALAAAALLGACNPTAGPGVPGARDLRLSAPLGAVEVGQLTEGEQIGNGATRIALIVPLSQASGASQVGASLLNAAKLAYADSGTNDVTILVKDDHSSAAGAAQATQNAVNEGAEIVIGPVFASGVREAARIAHGAGKPIIAFSTDSSVAGKGVYLLSFLVEGYVERIIDFAAQRGKKSIAALVPENDYGTVALAQFQQSAANHGMRVLTIERYKPGAAQPSVQRIAQAAEQIDALFIPEQAEAMAAVSQELQAAHIDTKRIQVLGTGLWNDARVLKLPALQGAWFVAPENAGFNALAQRYRAKFNNDPARIATLAYDAVSLAIALSRSQGSQRYSENVLLNPSGFNGADGVFRFKADGMNERGLSVLEISGGAAKVLSPAPRTFTGNGA
;
A
#
# COMPACT_ATOMS: atom_id res chain seq x y z
N MET A 1 1.67 -47.49 -47.99
CA MET A 1 0.68 -46.96 -48.96
C MET A 1 0.47 -45.49 -48.50
N VAL A 2 1.33 -44.58 -48.94
CA VAL A 2 1.47 -43.83 -50.18
C VAL A 2 0.19 -43.04 -50.55
N ARG A 3 0.28 -41.68 -50.35
CA ARG A 3 0.19 -40.53 -51.28
C ARG A 3 -0.05 -39.29 -50.43
N GLN A 4 0.78 -38.33 -50.24
CA GLN A 4 1.34 -37.25 -51.07
C GLN A 4 0.40 -36.70 -52.14
N ASP A 5 0.15 -35.36 -52.02
CA ASP A 5 0.21 -34.33 -53.09
C ASP A 5 -0.13 -32.98 -52.40
N ARG A 6 0.77 -32.05 -52.26
CA ARG A 6 1.47 -31.10 -53.14
C ARG A 6 0.56 -30.06 -53.83
N VAL A 7 0.74 -28.79 -53.38
CA VAL A 7 1.14 -27.58 -54.13
C VAL A 7 0.08 -26.86 -54.96
N ARG A 8 -0.12 -25.59 -54.68
CA ARG A 8 0.16 -24.50 -55.64
C ARG A 8 0.15 -23.11 -55.00
N GLN A 9 1.30 -22.47 -55.13
CA GLN A 9 1.48 -21.01 -55.10
C GLN A 9 0.85 -20.42 -56.37
N ASP A 10 0.32 -19.20 -56.26
CA ASP A 10 0.44 -18.25 -57.38
C ASP A 10 0.54 -16.81 -56.85
N ARG A 11 1.62 -16.18 -57.31
CA ARG A 11 1.94 -14.77 -57.25
C ARG A 11 1.14 -14.03 -58.34
N PHE A 12 0.69 -12.81 -58.03
CA PHE A 12 0.71 -11.73 -59.02
C PHE A 12 0.93 -10.37 -58.33
N ARG A 13 1.73 -9.70 -58.78
CA ARG A 13 2.62 -8.59 -58.92
C ARG A 13 1.91 -7.35 -59.47
N ARG A 14 2.41 -6.17 -59.04
CA ARG A 14 2.52 -4.85 -59.71
C ARG A 14 1.26 -3.99 -59.67
N GLY A 15 1.34 -2.70 -59.43
CA GLY A 15 2.39 -1.70 -59.48
C GLY A 15 1.84 -0.30 -59.37
N GLY A 16 2.72 0.63 -59.16
CA GLY A 16 2.70 2.02 -59.64
C GLY A 16 2.35 3.04 -58.56
N ALA A 17 3.24 3.72 -58.01
CA ALA A 17 4.12 4.82 -58.43
C ALA A 17 3.48 6.22 -58.33
N ALA A 18 4.11 7.01 -57.44
CA ALA A 18 4.44 8.45 -57.57
C ALA A 18 3.30 9.50 -57.51
N ALA A 19 3.36 10.57 -56.78
CA ALA A 19 4.34 11.63 -56.81
C ALA A 19 4.08 12.70 -55.75
N SER A 20 5.14 13.18 -55.22
CA SER A 20 5.49 14.48 -54.69
C SER A 20 4.58 15.66 -54.92
N ALA A 21 4.36 16.49 -53.87
CA ALA A 21 4.50 17.96 -54.00
C ALA A 21 4.73 18.61 -52.62
N ARG A 22 5.91 19.19 -52.48
CA ARG A 22 6.28 20.18 -51.49
C ARG A 22 5.59 21.49 -51.81
N LEU A 23 5.12 22.24 -50.81
CA LEU A 23 5.20 23.70 -50.88
C LEU A 23 5.37 24.30 -49.49
N VAL A 24 6.42 25.10 -49.40
CA VAL A 24 6.86 26.00 -48.32
C VAL A 24 6.19 27.36 -48.51
N CYS A 25 5.82 28.05 -47.41
CA CYS A 25 5.81 29.53 -47.23
C CYS A 25 5.36 29.76 -45.77
N ALA A 26 6.07 30.22 -44.91
CA ALA A 26 6.93 31.35 -44.52
C ALA A 26 6.18 32.68 -44.33
N LEU A 27 6.31 33.22 -43.09
CA LEU A 27 6.37 34.64 -42.64
C LEU A 27 5.06 35.49 -42.67
N ALA A 28 4.64 36.14 -41.61
CA ALA A 28 5.19 37.34 -41.03
C ALA A 28 4.37 37.85 -39.82
N ALA A 29 5.07 38.51 -38.94
CA ALA A 29 4.70 39.21 -37.73
C ALA A 29 3.77 40.43 -37.98
N ALA A 30 3.01 40.81 -36.93
CA ALA A 30 3.02 42.22 -36.46
C ALA A 30 2.17 42.34 -35.15
N ALA A 31 2.79 42.99 -34.20
CA ALA A 31 2.20 43.47 -32.94
C ALA A 31 1.26 44.65 -33.21
N LEU A 32 0.22 44.85 -32.39
CA LEU A 32 -0.30 46.16 -32.03
C LEU A 32 -1.00 46.14 -30.67
N LEU A 33 -0.55 47.03 -29.83
CA LEU A 33 -1.07 47.43 -28.52
C LEU A 33 -2.46 48.08 -28.66
N GLY A 34 -3.32 47.87 -27.69
CA GLY A 34 -4.57 48.59 -27.54
C GLY A 34 -5.15 48.44 -26.13
N ALA A 35 -4.73 49.37 -25.25
CA ALA A 35 -5.38 49.58 -23.97
C ALA A 35 -6.76 50.24 -24.17
N CYS A 36 -7.81 49.73 -23.52
CA CYS A 36 -8.99 50.51 -23.19
C CYS A 36 -9.60 49.99 -21.89
N ASN A 37 -9.58 50.86 -20.91
CA ASN A 37 -10.31 50.77 -19.66
C ASN A 37 -11.68 51.45 -19.85
N PRO A 38 -12.78 50.95 -19.36
CA PRO A 38 -13.91 51.78 -19.00
C PRO A 38 -14.30 51.66 -17.53
N THR A 39 -14.18 52.77 -16.89
CA THR A 39 -14.98 53.41 -15.84
C THR A 39 -16.07 52.63 -15.11
N ALA A 40 -16.04 52.79 -13.82
CA ALA A 40 -16.99 52.38 -12.81
C ALA A 40 -18.39 53.01 -12.98
N GLY A 41 -19.43 52.22 -12.67
CA GLY A 41 -20.76 52.67 -12.34
C GLY A 41 -21.26 51.96 -11.09
N PRO A 42 -22.21 52.51 -10.31
CA PRO A 42 -22.36 52.22 -8.88
C PRO A 42 -23.31 51.08 -8.53
N GLY A 43 -22.92 50.39 -7.55
CA GLY A 43 -23.53 49.67 -6.48
C GLY A 43 -24.88 48.92 -6.58
N VAL A 44 -24.80 47.60 -6.32
CA VAL A 44 -25.87 46.84 -5.67
C VAL A 44 -25.22 46.01 -4.56
N PRO A 45 -25.69 46.07 -3.30
CA PRO A 45 -25.09 45.28 -2.20
C PRO A 45 -25.78 43.93 -2.10
N GLY A 46 -24.98 42.87 -1.97
CA GLY A 46 -25.48 41.60 -1.44
C GLY A 46 -25.15 40.34 -2.22
N ALA A 47 -23.89 39.97 -2.34
CA ALA A 47 -23.49 38.58 -2.44
C ALA A 47 -22.17 38.42 -1.65
N ARG A 48 -22.22 37.74 -0.53
CA ARG A 48 -21.02 37.31 0.19
C ARG A 48 -20.32 36.28 -0.67
N ASP A 49 -19.24 36.69 -1.31
CA ASP A 49 -18.26 35.80 -1.94
C ASP A 49 -17.71 34.85 -0.86
N LEU A 50 -18.18 33.62 -0.92
CA LEU A 50 -17.45 32.51 -0.35
C LEU A 50 -16.22 32.27 -1.25
N ARG A 51 -15.16 32.97 -0.95
CA ARG A 51 -13.84 32.65 -1.51
C ARG A 51 -13.47 31.27 -0.98
N LEU A 52 -13.57 30.26 -1.86
CA LEU A 52 -12.88 28.99 -1.65
C LEU A 52 -11.42 29.29 -1.32
N SER A 53 -10.99 28.69 -0.22
CA SER A 53 -9.67 28.76 0.35
C SER A 53 -8.58 28.68 -0.71
N ALA A 54 -7.56 29.49 -0.54
CA ALA A 54 -6.32 29.43 -1.31
C ALA A 54 -5.79 28.00 -1.43
N PRO A 55 -5.11 27.65 -2.54
CA PRO A 55 -4.44 26.37 -2.65
C PRO A 55 -3.48 26.22 -1.47
N LEU A 56 -3.56 25.10 -0.80
CA LEU A 56 -2.64 24.71 0.26
C LEU A 56 -1.23 25.00 -0.24
N GLY A 57 -0.51 25.90 0.46
CA GLY A 57 0.80 26.34 0.08
C GLY A 57 1.69 25.14 -0.24
N ALA A 58 2.45 25.24 -1.31
CA ALA A 58 3.48 24.28 -1.64
C ALA A 58 4.34 24.07 -0.40
N VAL A 59 4.27 22.86 0.18
CA VAL A 59 5.15 22.47 1.28
C VAL A 59 6.56 22.58 0.69
N GLU A 60 7.40 23.46 1.23
CA GLU A 60 8.83 23.39 0.98
C GLU A 60 9.30 22.03 1.50
N VAL A 61 9.37 21.07 0.60
CA VAL A 61 10.12 19.84 0.80
C VAL A 61 11.57 20.30 0.86
N GLY A 62 12.12 20.42 2.07
CA GLY A 62 13.52 20.77 2.26
C GLY A 62 14.35 19.91 1.32
N GLN A 63 15.36 20.48 0.65
CA GLN A 63 16.17 19.81 -0.38
C GLN A 63 16.56 18.43 0.13
N LEU A 64 15.95 17.39 -0.47
CA LEU A 64 16.27 15.99 -0.19
C LEU A 64 17.61 15.73 -0.89
N THR A 65 18.69 15.75 -0.13
CA THR A 65 20.04 15.55 -0.68
C THR A 65 20.34 14.05 -0.75
N GLU A 66 20.64 13.58 -1.94
CA GLU A 66 21.23 12.25 -2.14
C GLU A 66 22.49 12.14 -1.28
N GLY A 67 22.58 11.07 -0.46
CA GLY A 67 23.72 10.87 0.43
C GLY A 67 23.57 11.48 1.83
N GLU A 68 22.38 11.90 2.24
CA GLU A 68 22.14 12.33 3.63
C GLU A 68 22.47 11.18 4.60
N GLN A 69 23.17 11.50 5.69
CA GLN A 69 23.43 10.59 6.80
C GLN A 69 22.76 11.10 8.07
N ILE A 70 22.16 10.18 8.82
CA ILE A 70 21.54 10.47 10.12
C ILE A 70 22.37 9.75 11.18
N GLY A 71 23.01 10.51 12.07
CA GLY A 71 23.93 9.96 13.08
C GLY A 71 25.34 9.72 12.56
N ASN A 72 26.22 9.24 13.45
CA ASN A 72 27.64 9.02 13.19
C ASN A 72 28.20 7.79 13.90
N GLY A 73 27.33 6.84 14.26
CA GLY A 73 27.71 5.61 14.95
C GLY A 73 28.37 4.57 14.04
N ALA A 74 28.96 3.55 14.66
CA ALA A 74 29.70 2.51 13.95
C ALA A 74 28.82 1.54 13.15
N THR A 75 27.60 1.25 13.64
CA THR A 75 26.66 0.36 12.95
C THR A 75 25.95 1.11 11.82
N ARG A 76 26.08 0.62 10.60
CA ARG A 76 25.51 1.28 9.42
C ARG A 76 24.25 0.58 8.94
N ILE A 77 23.16 1.36 8.84
CA ILE A 77 21.84 0.93 8.39
C ILE A 77 21.54 1.68 7.10
N ALA A 78 21.26 0.98 5.99
CA ALA A 78 20.79 1.64 4.77
C ALA A 78 19.30 1.91 4.87
N LEU A 79 18.88 3.11 4.50
CA LEU A 79 17.47 3.47 4.27
C LEU A 79 17.30 3.83 2.80
N ILE A 80 16.68 2.94 2.02
CA ILE A 80 16.45 3.11 0.59
C ILE A 80 14.97 3.42 0.39
N VAL A 81 14.67 4.64 -0.06
CA VAL A 81 13.31 5.14 -0.18
C VAL A 81 13.15 6.00 -1.44
N PRO A 82 11.94 6.07 -2.02
CA PRO A 82 11.68 6.83 -3.25
C PRO A 82 11.58 8.32 -2.93
N LEU A 83 12.72 9.01 -2.72
CA LEU A 83 12.73 10.44 -2.42
C LEU A 83 12.35 11.27 -3.64
N SER A 84 12.67 10.80 -4.84
CA SER A 84 12.31 11.43 -6.10
C SER A 84 11.55 10.46 -7.02
N GLN A 85 10.83 11.04 -7.96
CA GLN A 85 10.11 10.36 -9.03
C GLN A 85 10.10 11.26 -10.29
N ALA A 86 9.64 10.73 -11.43
CA ALA A 86 9.65 11.47 -12.70
C ALA A 86 8.95 12.84 -12.62
N SER A 87 7.95 12.99 -11.75
CA SER A 87 7.22 14.25 -11.52
C SER A 87 7.85 15.17 -10.46
N GLY A 88 9.01 14.82 -9.90
CA GLY A 88 9.71 15.59 -8.87
C GLY A 88 9.82 14.86 -7.52
N ALA A 89 9.84 15.61 -6.42
CA ALA A 89 9.96 15.05 -5.08
C ALA A 89 8.76 14.17 -4.70
N SER A 90 9.01 13.07 -4.01
CA SER A 90 7.99 12.12 -3.58
C SER A 90 7.53 12.41 -2.14
N GLN A 91 6.24 12.67 -1.96
CA GLN A 91 5.65 12.83 -0.63
C GLN A 91 5.75 11.55 0.22
N VAL A 92 5.64 10.39 -0.42
CA VAL A 92 5.80 9.09 0.24
C VAL A 92 7.23 8.93 0.73
N GLY A 93 8.22 9.19 -0.12
CA GLY A 93 9.64 9.12 0.23
C GLY A 93 10.00 10.07 1.36
N ALA A 94 9.54 11.33 1.27
CA ALA A 94 9.74 12.33 2.33
C ALA A 94 9.11 11.88 3.66
N SER A 95 7.92 11.27 3.61
CA SER A 95 7.23 10.80 4.79
C SER A 95 7.96 9.64 5.46
N LEU A 96 8.51 8.69 4.68
CA LEU A 96 9.32 7.58 5.18
C LEU A 96 10.63 8.07 5.79
N LEU A 97 11.33 9.00 5.12
CA LEU A 97 12.56 9.60 5.62
C LEU A 97 12.33 10.34 6.95
N ASN A 98 11.30 11.15 7.02
CA ASN A 98 10.97 11.89 8.24
C ASN A 98 10.59 10.95 9.38
N ALA A 99 9.90 9.84 9.10
CA ALA A 99 9.60 8.82 10.11
C ALA A 99 10.88 8.13 10.62
N ALA A 100 11.84 7.85 9.74
CA ALA A 100 13.15 7.33 10.12
C ALA A 100 13.94 8.33 10.98
N LYS A 101 13.92 9.62 10.63
CA LYS A 101 14.50 10.71 11.46
C LYS A 101 13.86 10.79 12.84
N LEU A 102 12.54 10.58 12.91
CA LEU A 102 11.82 10.56 14.17
C LEU A 102 12.22 9.34 15.02
N ALA A 103 12.27 8.14 14.42
CA ALA A 103 12.70 6.92 15.10
C ALA A 103 14.14 7.02 15.66
N TYR A 104 15.05 7.60 14.87
CA TYR A 104 16.41 7.86 15.33
C TYR A 104 16.44 8.82 16.53
N ALA A 105 15.71 9.93 16.44
CA ALA A 105 15.65 10.91 17.53
C ALA A 105 15.04 10.31 18.81
N ASP A 106 13.97 9.53 18.69
CA ASP A 106 13.28 8.88 19.82
C ASP A 106 14.17 7.79 20.48
N SER A 107 15.08 7.18 19.73
CA SER A 107 15.99 6.15 20.25
C SER A 107 17.04 6.69 21.22
N GLY A 108 17.36 7.97 21.14
CA GLY A 108 18.42 8.61 21.93
C GLY A 108 19.81 8.00 21.75
N THR A 109 20.04 7.27 20.63
CA THR A 109 21.31 6.58 20.39
C THR A 109 22.27 7.39 19.53
N ASN A 110 23.58 7.17 19.75
CA ASN A 110 24.64 7.65 18.87
C ASN A 110 25.41 6.48 18.23
N ASP A 111 24.94 5.22 18.40
CA ASP A 111 25.69 4.01 18.02
C ASP A 111 25.47 3.63 16.55
N VAL A 112 24.52 4.26 15.87
CA VAL A 112 24.17 3.94 14.49
C VAL A 112 24.35 5.13 13.55
N THR A 113 24.61 4.82 12.29
CA THR A 113 24.54 5.74 11.16
C THR A 113 23.51 5.21 10.18
N ILE A 114 22.50 6.01 9.83
CA ILE A 114 21.54 5.67 8.79
C ILE A 114 22.00 6.33 7.49
N LEU A 115 22.32 5.50 6.50
CA LEU A 115 22.71 5.92 5.16
C LEU A 115 21.45 6.09 4.31
N VAL A 116 21.04 7.31 4.05
CA VAL A 116 19.84 7.59 3.25
C VAL A 116 20.18 7.57 1.77
N LYS A 117 19.45 6.78 0.99
CA LYS A 117 19.63 6.62 -0.44
C LYS A 117 18.29 6.78 -1.16
N ASP A 118 18.30 7.52 -2.25
CA ASP A 118 17.16 7.66 -3.16
C ASP A 118 17.17 6.52 -4.19
N ASP A 119 16.06 5.78 -4.31
CA ASP A 119 15.88 4.77 -5.36
C ASP A 119 15.27 5.36 -6.65
N HIS A 120 15.00 6.67 -6.68
CA HIS A 120 14.38 7.37 -7.79
C HIS A 120 13.08 6.70 -8.29
N SER A 121 12.38 6.01 -7.39
CA SER A 121 11.16 5.23 -7.70
C SER A 121 11.38 4.22 -8.84
N SER A 122 12.60 3.66 -8.98
CA SER A 122 12.99 2.79 -10.08
C SER A 122 13.78 1.57 -9.64
N ALA A 123 13.70 0.49 -10.42
CA ALA A 123 14.47 -0.74 -10.18
C ALA A 123 15.99 -0.48 -10.29
N ALA A 124 16.41 0.28 -11.29
CA ALA A 124 17.82 0.62 -11.49
C ALA A 124 18.36 1.52 -10.37
N GLY A 125 17.57 2.49 -9.93
CA GLY A 125 17.91 3.36 -8.80
C GLY A 125 18.04 2.57 -7.50
N ALA A 126 17.11 1.64 -7.23
CA ALA A 126 17.19 0.75 -6.07
C ALA A 126 18.44 -0.14 -6.10
N ALA A 127 18.82 -0.68 -7.28
CA ALA A 127 20.05 -1.42 -7.45
C ALA A 127 21.28 -0.55 -7.10
N GLN A 128 21.38 0.62 -7.68
CA GLN A 128 22.49 1.54 -7.46
C GLN A 128 22.56 2.01 -6.00
N ALA A 129 21.43 2.38 -5.41
CA ALA A 129 21.32 2.78 -4.01
C ALA A 129 21.77 1.67 -3.06
N THR A 130 21.37 0.40 -3.33
CA THR A 130 21.78 -0.76 -2.53
C THR A 130 23.28 -1.02 -2.68
N GLN A 131 23.82 -0.96 -3.89
CA GLN A 131 25.25 -1.16 -4.12
C GLN A 131 26.09 -0.11 -3.39
N ASN A 132 25.68 1.16 -3.45
CA ASN A 132 26.37 2.24 -2.75
C ASN A 132 26.32 2.01 -1.23
N ALA A 133 25.16 1.69 -0.68
CA ALA A 133 25.00 1.42 0.74
C ALA A 133 25.85 0.24 1.23
N VAL A 134 25.90 -0.85 0.45
CA VAL A 134 26.75 -2.03 0.77
C VAL A 134 28.23 -1.64 0.74
N ASN A 135 28.68 -0.88 -0.26
CA ASN A 135 30.06 -0.40 -0.36
C ASN A 135 30.43 0.54 0.81
N GLU A 136 29.45 1.29 1.32
CA GLU A 136 29.60 2.15 2.50
C GLU A 136 29.52 1.35 3.82
N GLY A 137 29.36 0.02 3.75
CA GLY A 137 29.38 -0.86 4.91
C GLY A 137 28.04 -1.04 5.61
N ALA A 138 26.90 -0.84 4.92
CA ALA A 138 25.59 -1.14 5.49
C ALA A 138 25.50 -2.62 5.90
N GLU A 139 24.96 -2.87 7.09
CA GLU A 139 24.78 -4.20 7.65
C GLU A 139 23.37 -4.76 7.41
N ILE A 140 22.40 -3.88 7.21
CA ILE A 140 21.00 -4.17 6.88
C ILE A 140 20.48 -3.11 5.92
N VAL A 141 19.53 -3.49 5.05
CA VAL A 141 18.82 -2.58 4.14
C VAL A 141 17.38 -2.45 4.61
N ILE A 142 16.91 -1.23 4.80
CA ILE A 142 15.51 -0.87 5.09
C ILE A 142 14.92 -0.20 3.85
N GLY A 143 13.78 -0.70 3.36
CA GLY A 143 13.27 -0.40 2.03
C GLY A 143 13.77 -1.43 1.02
N PRO A 144 13.54 -1.24 -0.31
CA PRO A 144 12.69 -0.23 -0.95
C PRO A 144 11.18 -0.44 -0.75
N VAL A 145 10.39 0.43 -1.43
CA VAL A 145 8.92 0.36 -1.40
C VAL A 145 8.36 -0.49 -2.53
N PHE A 146 8.83 -0.27 -3.76
CA PHE A 146 8.27 -0.90 -4.95
C PHE A 146 8.87 -2.29 -5.21
N ALA A 147 8.03 -3.25 -5.59
CA ALA A 147 8.43 -4.65 -5.80
C ALA A 147 9.60 -4.81 -6.79
N SER A 148 9.60 -4.04 -7.88
CA SER A 148 10.71 -4.05 -8.85
C SER A 148 12.03 -3.59 -8.22
N GLY A 149 12.00 -2.57 -7.36
CA GLY A 149 13.14 -2.11 -6.59
C GLY A 149 13.61 -3.16 -5.57
N VAL A 150 12.67 -3.83 -4.88
CA VAL A 150 12.99 -4.88 -3.90
C VAL A 150 13.72 -6.04 -4.58
N ARG A 151 13.28 -6.49 -5.78
CA ARG A 151 13.96 -7.57 -6.52
C ARG A 151 15.41 -7.24 -6.82
N GLU A 152 15.70 -6.03 -7.27
CA GLU A 152 17.06 -5.61 -7.60
C GLU A 152 17.91 -5.36 -6.36
N ALA A 153 17.35 -4.73 -5.32
CA ALA A 153 18.02 -4.57 -4.04
C ALA A 153 18.37 -5.94 -3.42
N ALA A 154 17.45 -6.91 -3.48
CA ALA A 154 17.64 -8.26 -2.97
C ALA A 154 18.83 -8.97 -3.65
N ARG A 155 18.94 -8.87 -4.99
CA ARG A 155 20.04 -9.48 -5.74
C ARG A 155 21.42 -8.98 -5.26
N ILE A 156 21.52 -7.69 -4.96
CA ILE A 156 22.77 -7.07 -4.49
C ILE A 156 23.04 -7.39 -3.01
N ALA A 157 22.03 -7.21 -2.17
CA ALA A 157 22.17 -7.44 -0.74
C ALA A 157 22.46 -8.91 -0.41
N HIS A 158 21.82 -9.87 -1.11
CA HIS A 158 22.13 -11.30 -0.97
C HIS A 158 23.58 -11.59 -1.34
N GLY A 159 24.10 -11.03 -2.44
CA GLY A 159 25.50 -11.17 -2.83
C GLY A 159 26.49 -10.68 -1.76
N ALA A 160 26.07 -9.73 -0.93
CA ALA A 160 26.82 -9.18 0.18
C ALA A 160 26.49 -9.83 1.55
N GLY A 161 25.57 -10.80 1.60
CA GLY A 161 25.13 -11.44 2.84
C GLY A 161 24.37 -10.50 3.78
N LYS A 162 23.63 -9.50 3.23
CA LYS A 162 22.89 -8.50 4.01
C LYS A 162 21.38 -8.75 3.91
N PRO A 163 20.65 -8.73 5.04
CA PRO A 163 19.19 -8.84 5.02
C PRO A 163 18.53 -7.53 4.58
N ILE A 164 17.30 -7.66 4.08
CA ILE A 164 16.43 -6.54 3.69
C ILE A 164 15.14 -6.58 4.50
N ILE A 165 14.70 -5.43 5.00
CA ILE A 165 13.33 -5.18 5.49
C ILE A 165 12.68 -4.23 4.51
N ALA A 166 11.90 -4.76 3.56
CA ALA A 166 11.26 -3.99 2.50
C ALA A 166 9.82 -3.60 2.85
N PHE A 167 9.30 -2.55 2.19
CA PHE A 167 7.95 -2.01 2.43
C PHE A 167 6.94 -2.40 1.35
N SER A 168 7.30 -3.30 0.44
CA SER A 168 6.41 -3.76 -0.63
C SER A 168 5.20 -4.51 -0.08
N THR A 169 4.05 -4.30 -0.72
CA THR A 169 2.83 -5.10 -0.52
C THR A 169 2.75 -6.32 -1.44
N ASP A 170 3.67 -6.46 -2.38
CA ASP A 170 3.75 -7.61 -3.29
C ASP A 170 4.52 -8.75 -2.60
N SER A 171 3.77 -9.76 -2.14
CA SER A 171 4.34 -10.92 -1.44
C SER A 171 5.28 -11.77 -2.31
N SER A 172 5.22 -11.64 -3.64
CA SER A 172 6.11 -12.37 -4.56
C SER A 172 7.59 -12.00 -4.45
N VAL A 173 7.90 -10.89 -3.79
CA VAL A 173 9.30 -10.45 -3.56
C VAL A 173 9.82 -10.84 -2.18
N ALA A 174 8.98 -11.45 -1.33
CA ALA A 174 9.37 -11.99 -0.04
C ALA A 174 10.21 -13.27 -0.22
N GLY A 175 11.06 -13.57 0.74
CA GLY A 175 11.86 -14.78 0.74
C GLY A 175 12.97 -14.76 1.77
N LYS A 176 13.83 -15.77 1.73
CA LYS A 176 14.97 -15.85 2.65
C LYS A 176 15.86 -14.61 2.53
N GLY A 177 16.03 -13.89 3.65
CA GLY A 177 16.82 -12.66 3.71
C GLY A 177 16.11 -11.42 3.17
N VAL A 178 14.87 -11.54 2.66
CA VAL A 178 14.01 -10.42 2.25
C VAL A 178 12.72 -10.48 3.03
N TYR A 179 12.60 -9.61 4.00
CA TYR A 179 11.47 -9.56 4.92
C TYR A 179 10.57 -8.36 4.57
N LEU A 180 9.29 -8.61 4.35
CA LEU A 180 8.33 -7.54 4.09
C LEU A 180 7.78 -7.03 5.42
N LEU A 181 8.04 -5.78 5.75
CA LEU A 181 7.32 -5.07 6.80
C LEU A 181 6.29 -4.17 6.13
N SER A 182 5.07 -4.70 5.94
CA SER A 182 4.05 -4.02 5.15
C SER A 182 2.64 -4.31 5.68
N PHE A 183 1.65 -3.68 5.08
CA PHE A 183 0.24 -3.98 5.30
C PHE A 183 -0.22 -4.99 4.25
N LEU A 184 0.14 -6.26 4.45
CA LEU A 184 -0.12 -7.32 3.50
C LEU A 184 -1.61 -7.67 3.43
N VAL A 185 -2.11 -7.85 2.20
CA VAL A 185 -3.51 -8.22 1.92
C VAL A 185 -3.85 -9.54 2.58
N GLU A 186 -2.93 -10.48 2.52
CA GLU A 186 -3.05 -11.83 3.06
C GLU A 186 -3.40 -11.81 4.56
N GLY A 187 -2.71 -10.98 5.33
CA GLY A 187 -2.96 -10.86 6.78
C GLY A 187 -4.33 -10.29 7.10
N TYR A 188 -4.82 -9.32 6.31
CA TYR A 188 -6.18 -8.79 6.48
C TYR A 188 -7.23 -9.86 6.19
N VAL A 189 -7.08 -10.58 5.09
CA VAL A 189 -8.04 -11.60 4.66
C VAL A 189 -8.06 -12.76 5.63
N GLU A 190 -6.90 -13.29 6.02
CA GLU A 190 -6.78 -14.36 7.00
C GLU A 190 -7.50 -13.98 8.31
N ARG A 191 -7.21 -12.78 8.85
CA ARG A 191 -7.77 -12.33 10.12
C ARG A 191 -9.30 -12.17 10.09
N ILE A 192 -9.87 -11.61 8.99
CA ILE A 192 -11.32 -11.39 8.91
C ILE A 192 -12.08 -12.70 8.69
N ILE A 193 -11.53 -13.63 7.90
CA ILE A 193 -12.15 -14.93 7.64
C ILE A 193 -12.09 -15.80 8.88
N ASP A 194 -10.94 -15.86 9.58
CA ASP A 194 -10.79 -16.53 10.86
C ASP A 194 -11.85 -16.03 11.87
N PHE A 195 -11.94 -14.71 12.03
CA PHE A 195 -12.93 -14.13 12.95
C PHE A 195 -14.37 -14.44 12.55
N ALA A 196 -14.72 -14.40 11.28
CA ALA A 196 -16.05 -14.75 10.80
C ALA A 196 -16.37 -16.23 11.09
N ALA A 197 -15.42 -17.14 10.87
CA ALA A 197 -15.56 -18.56 11.22
C ALA A 197 -15.76 -18.77 12.72
N GLN A 198 -14.96 -18.11 13.57
CA GLN A 198 -15.10 -18.15 15.03
C GLN A 198 -16.46 -17.61 15.51
N ARG A 199 -17.07 -16.68 14.75
CA ARG A 199 -18.43 -16.15 15.00
C ARG A 199 -19.54 -17.01 14.38
N GLY A 200 -19.22 -18.23 13.93
CA GLY A 200 -20.18 -19.23 13.47
C GLY A 200 -20.69 -19.00 12.04
N LYS A 201 -20.03 -18.15 11.23
CA LYS A 201 -20.36 -18.00 9.81
C LYS A 201 -19.86 -19.25 9.07
N LYS A 202 -20.74 -19.94 8.36
CA LYS A 202 -20.45 -21.22 7.72
C LYS A 202 -20.47 -21.16 6.20
N SER A 203 -21.28 -20.24 5.64
CA SER A 203 -21.41 -20.06 4.20
C SER A 203 -21.03 -18.64 3.82
N ILE A 204 -20.17 -18.51 2.82
CA ILE A 204 -19.58 -17.24 2.44
C ILE A 204 -19.60 -17.03 0.93
N ALA A 205 -19.83 -15.81 0.52
CA ALA A 205 -19.65 -15.34 -0.86
C ALA A 205 -18.56 -14.26 -0.91
N ALA A 206 -18.02 -14.03 -2.10
CA ALA A 206 -17.07 -12.96 -2.34
C ALA A 206 -17.48 -12.12 -3.55
N LEU A 207 -17.38 -10.79 -3.41
CA LEU A 207 -17.54 -9.81 -4.49
C LEU A 207 -16.20 -9.11 -4.69
N VAL A 208 -15.46 -9.45 -5.75
CA VAL A 208 -14.03 -9.16 -5.87
C VAL A 208 -13.76 -8.28 -7.10
N PRO A 209 -13.09 -7.12 -6.95
CA PRO A 209 -12.71 -6.30 -8.10
C PRO A 209 -11.64 -6.99 -8.95
N GLU A 210 -11.71 -6.81 -10.27
CA GLU A 210 -10.71 -7.28 -11.24
C GLU A 210 -9.51 -6.33 -11.27
N ASN A 211 -8.69 -6.38 -10.22
CA ASN A 211 -7.42 -5.70 -10.10
C ASN A 211 -6.42 -6.57 -9.32
N ASP A 212 -5.18 -6.11 -9.17
CA ASP A 212 -4.12 -6.86 -8.50
C ASP A 212 -4.47 -7.13 -7.03
N TYR A 213 -5.00 -6.13 -6.31
CA TYR A 213 -5.43 -6.28 -4.92
C TYR A 213 -6.52 -7.35 -4.77
N GLY A 214 -7.56 -7.29 -5.61
CA GLY A 214 -8.63 -8.28 -5.64
C GLY A 214 -8.13 -9.68 -5.97
N THR A 215 -7.13 -9.81 -6.83
CA THR A 215 -6.55 -11.11 -7.19
C THR A 215 -5.82 -11.76 -6.00
N VAL A 216 -4.99 -11.00 -5.27
CA VAL A 216 -4.32 -11.48 -4.06
C VAL A 216 -5.33 -11.78 -2.96
N ALA A 217 -6.31 -10.87 -2.74
CA ALA A 217 -7.36 -11.06 -1.74
C ALA A 217 -8.20 -12.31 -2.01
N LEU A 218 -8.51 -12.61 -3.27
CA LEU A 218 -9.26 -13.80 -3.66
C LEU A 218 -8.50 -15.09 -3.37
N ALA A 219 -7.22 -15.13 -3.71
CA ALA A 219 -6.38 -16.31 -3.45
C ALA A 219 -6.33 -16.62 -1.95
N GLN A 220 -6.06 -15.61 -1.12
CA GLN A 220 -6.05 -15.76 0.32
C GLN A 220 -7.43 -16.08 0.90
N PHE A 221 -8.50 -15.47 0.37
CA PHE A 221 -9.87 -15.77 0.76
C PHE A 221 -10.20 -17.26 0.58
N GLN A 222 -9.90 -17.82 -0.59
CA GLN A 222 -10.14 -19.23 -0.87
C GLN A 222 -9.35 -20.13 0.06
N GLN A 223 -8.08 -19.81 0.30
CA GLN A 223 -7.24 -20.56 1.23
C GLN A 223 -7.77 -20.50 2.68
N SER A 224 -8.10 -19.30 3.16
CA SER A 224 -8.59 -19.12 4.53
C SER A 224 -9.95 -19.76 4.74
N ALA A 225 -10.88 -19.62 3.77
CA ALA A 225 -12.18 -20.27 3.85
C ALA A 225 -12.07 -21.81 3.91
N ALA A 226 -11.15 -22.39 3.10
CA ALA A 226 -10.88 -23.82 3.12
C ALA A 226 -10.30 -24.28 4.47
N ASN A 227 -9.33 -23.54 5.01
CA ASN A 227 -8.70 -23.85 6.31
C ASN A 227 -9.72 -23.89 7.46
N HIS A 228 -10.77 -23.06 7.39
CA HIS A 228 -11.84 -23.01 8.39
C HIS A 228 -13.06 -23.84 8.03
N GLY A 229 -13.03 -24.63 6.96
CA GLY A 229 -14.16 -25.48 6.52
C GLY A 229 -15.41 -24.67 6.13
N MET A 230 -15.25 -23.41 5.75
CA MET A 230 -16.36 -22.56 5.29
C MET A 230 -16.78 -22.94 3.87
N ARG A 231 -18.09 -22.99 3.63
CA ARG A 231 -18.64 -23.26 2.29
C ARG A 231 -18.65 -21.99 1.46
N VAL A 232 -17.80 -21.91 0.45
CA VAL A 232 -17.83 -20.83 -0.53
C VAL A 232 -18.97 -21.09 -1.52
N LEU A 233 -20.00 -20.24 -1.50
CA LEU A 233 -21.21 -20.41 -2.33
C LEU A 233 -21.04 -19.83 -3.71
N THR A 234 -20.50 -18.62 -3.81
CA THR A 234 -20.21 -17.96 -5.08
C THR A 234 -19.05 -16.98 -4.92
N ILE A 235 -18.31 -16.81 -6.01
CA ILE A 235 -17.27 -15.80 -6.15
C ILE A 235 -17.61 -15.01 -7.41
N GLU A 236 -17.95 -13.75 -7.21
CA GLU A 236 -18.31 -12.84 -8.28
C GLU A 236 -17.18 -11.82 -8.48
N ARG A 237 -16.61 -11.82 -9.68
CA ARG A 237 -15.62 -10.82 -10.06
C ARG A 237 -16.28 -9.74 -10.91
N TYR A 238 -15.80 -8.50 -10.78
CA TYR A 238 -16.31 -7.38 -11.53
C TYR A 238 -15.23 -6.39 -11.94
N LYS A 239 -15.41 -5.77 -13.07
CA LYS A 239 -14.53 -4.69 -13.52
C LYS A 239 -14.80 -3.43 -12.68
N PRO A 240 -13.75 -2.65 -12.35
CA PRO A 240 -13.95 -1.40 -11.61
C PRO A 240 -15.07 -0.53 -12.23
N GLY A 241 -15.99 -0.09 -11.38
CA GLY A 241 -17.16 0.68 -11.80
C GLY A 241 -18.32 -0.12 -12.42
N ALA A 242 -18.25 -1.45 -12.50
CA ALA A 242 -19.29 -2.30 -13.11
C ALA A 242 -19.70 -3.47 -12.19
N ALA A 243 -19.94 -3.19 -10.91
CA ALA A 243 -20.28 -4.21 -9.91
C ALA A 243 -21.72 -4.75 -10.04
N GLN A 244 -22.64 -4.01 -10.63
CA GLN A 244 -24.07 -4.29 -10.65
C GLN A 244 -24.43 -5.71 -11.11
N PRO A 245 -23.93 -6.26 -12.25
CA PRO A 245 -24.29 -7.61 -12.66
C PRO A 245 -23.82 -8.69 -11.67
N SER A 246 -22.65 -8.48 -11.04
CA SER A 246 -22.09 -9.40 -10.06
C SER A 246 -22.85 -9.35 -8.74
N VAL A 247 -23.29 -8.17 -8.31
CA VAL A 247 -24.15 -7.99 -7.14
C VAL A 247 -25.50 -8.68 -7.35
N GLN A 248 -26.10 -8.61 -8.54
CA GLN A 248 -27.34 -9.30 -8.87
C GLN A 248 -27.21 -10.84 -8.77
N ARG A 249 -26.08 -11.42 -9.21
CA ARG A 249 -25.81 -12.84 -9.04
C ARG A 249 -25.66 -13.26 -7.58
N ILE A 250 -25.01 -12.43 -6.75
CA ILE A 250 -24.95 -12.66 -5.31
C ILE A 250 -26.35 -12.60 -4.68
N ALA A 251 -27.20 -11.66 -5.11
CA ALA A 251 -28.56 -11.53 -4.61
C ALA A 251 -29.41 -12.79 -4.84
N GLN A 252 -29.19 -13.52 -5.94
CA GLN A 252 -29.89 -14.79 -6.22
C GLN A 252 -29.55 -15.90 -5.20
N ALA A 253 -28.36 -15.84 -4.60
CA ALA A 253 -27.91 -16.81 -3.57
C ALA A 253 -28.03 -16.25 -2.14
N ALA A 254 -28.54 -15.03 -1.98
CA ALA A 254 -28.50 -14.28 -0.73
C ALA A 254 -29.03 -15.08 0.48
N GLU A 255 -30.14 -15.82 0.34
CA GLU A 255 -30.75 -16.59 1.42
C GLU A 255 -29.81 -17.64 2.04
N GLN A 256 -28.83 -18.12 1.30
CA GLN A 256 -27.88 -19.16 1.73
C GLN A 256 -26.55 -18.58 2.24
N ILE A 257 -26.35 -17.26 2.14
CA ILE A 257 -25.09 -16.59 2.48
C ILE A 257 -25.15 -16.09 3.92
N ASP A 258 -24.19 -16.50 4.77
CA ASP A 258 -23.99 -15.97 6.12
C ASP A 258 -23.08 -14.74 6.12
N ALA A 259 -22.09 -14.71 5.21
CA ALA A 259 -21.14 -13.61 5.11
C ALA A 259 -20.80 -13.28 3.65
N LEU A 260 -20.53 -12.00 3.37
CA LEU A 260 -20.13 -11.48 2.06
C LEU A 260 -18.82 -10.71 2.19
N PHE A 261 -17.75 -11.25 1.59
CA PHE A 261 -16.43 -10.63 1.57
C PHE A 261 -16.28 -9.68 0.37
N ILE A 262 -15.88 -8.43 0.64
CA ILE A 262 -15.72 -7.38 -0.38
C ILE A 262 -14.36 -6.68 -0.19
N PRO A 263 -13.29 -7.12 -0.86
CA PRO A 263 -11.96 -6.50 -0.79
C PRO A 263 -11.85 -5.29 -1.72
N GLU A 264 -12.72 -4.28 -1.55
CA GLU A 264 -12.75 -3.11 -2.42
C GLU A 264 -12.10 -1.89 -1.76
N GLN A 265 -11.60 -1.00 -2.58
CA GLN A 265 -10.99 0.26 -2.16
C GLN A 265 -12.04 1.27 -1.72
N ALA A 266 -11.67 2.16 -0.80
CA ALA A 266 -12.58 3.15 -0.22
C ALA A 266 -13.26 4.04 -1.28
N GLU A 267 -12.56 4.37 -2.35
CA GLU A 267 -13.06 5.20 -3.45
C GLU A 267 -14.26 4.58 -4.17
N ALA A 268 -14.23 3.26 -4.37
CA ALA A 268 -15.26 2.53 -5.10
C ALA A 268 -16.40 2.01 -4.20
N MET A 269 -16.19 1.96 -2.88
CA MET A 269 -17.17 1.39 -1.94
C MET A 269 -18.52 2.10 -1.93
N ALA A 270 -18.56 3.40 -2.22
CA ALA A 270 -19.85 4.12 -2.31
C ALA A 270 -20.74 3.54 -3.42
N ALA A 271 -20.17 3.30 -4.60
CA ALA A 271 -20.89 2.69 -5.72
C ALA A 271 -21.31 1.26 -5.41
N VAL A 272 -20.40 0.42 -4.88
CA VAL A 272 -20.71 -0.96 -4.48
C VAL A 272 -21.81 -0.98 -3.43
N SER A 273 -21.77 -0.09 -2.44
CA SER A 273 -22.81 0.04 -1.40
C SER A 273 -24.19 0.36 -1.99
N GLN A 274 -24.26 1.22 -3.00
CA GLN A 274 -25.51 1.53 -3.71
C GLN A 274 -26.05 0.32 -4.46
N GLU A 275 -25.19 -0.44 -5.13
CA GLU A 275 -25.61 -1.66 -5.85
C GLU A 275 -26.12 -2.75 -4.88
N LEU A 276 -25.50 -2.91 -3.69
CA LEU A 276 -26.01 -3.83 -2.66
C LEU A 276 -27.44 -3.45 -2.22
N GLN A 277 -27.70 -2.16 -2.03
CA GLN A 277 -29.03 -1.66 -1.67
C GLN A 277 -30.04 -1.83 -2.81
N ALA A 278 -29.65 -1.50 -4.05
CA ALA A 278 -30.50 -1.65 -5.23
C ALA A 278 -30.89 -3.12 -5.50
N ALA A 279 -30.01 -4.05 -5.16
CA ALA A 279 -30.27 -5.49 -5.25
C ALA A 279 -31.01 -6.06 -4.03
N HIS A 280 -31.41 -5.22 -3.09
CA HIS A 280 -32.11 -5.60 -1.84
C HIS A 280 -31.34 -6.64 -1.00
N ILE A 281 -30.01 -6.62 -1.03
CA ILE A 281 -29.19 -7.47 -0.16
C ILE A 281 -29.33 -7.00 1.28
N ASP A 282 -29.86 -7.86 2.14
CA ASP A 282 -30.03 -7.55 3.57
C ASP A 282 -28.68 -7.65 4.30
N THR A 283 -27.98 -6.53 4.36
CA THR A 283 -26.67 -6.41 5.04
C THR A 283 -26.76 -6.46 6.58
N LYS A 284 -27.96 -6.53 7.16
CA LYS A 284 -28.17 -6.81 8.59
C LYS A 284 -28.15 -8.31 8.87
N ARG A 285 -28.62 -9.11 7.93
CA ARG A 285 -28.61 -10.57 8.01
C ARG A 285 -27.29 -11.14 7.49
N ILE A 286 -26.85 -10.69 6.32
CA ILE A 286 -25.58 -11.12 5.73
C ILE A 286 -24.46 -10.26 6.31
N GLN A 287 -23.53 -10.89 7.02
CA GLN A 287 -22.38 -10.18 7.57
C GLN A 287 -21.43 -9.72 6.46
N VAL A 288 -21.37 -8.43 6.20
CA VAL A 288 -20.43 -7.89 5.23
C VAL A 288 -19.04 -7.77 5.85
N LEU A 289 -18.03 -8.24 5.11
CA LEU A 289 -16.64 -8.35 5.56
C LEU A 289 -15.72 -7.54 4.63
N GLY A 290 -14.84 -6.73 5.22
CA GLY A 290 -13.87 -5.91 4.49
C GLY A 290 -12.45 -6.05 4.98
N THR A 291 -11.54 -5.36 4.32
CA THR A 291 -10.11 -5.31 4.65
C THR A 291 -9.72 -3.95 5.25
N GLY A 292 -8.43 -3.76 5.52
CA GLY A 292 -7.89 -2.50 6.05
C GLY A 292 -8.14 -1.26 5.18
N LEU A 293 -8.47 -1.46 3.91
CA LEU A 293 -8.87 -0.38 3.00
C LEU A 293 -10.18 0.33 3.40
N TRP A 294 -10.97 -0.31 4.28
CA TRP A 294 -12.21 0.28 4.78
C TRP A 294 -12.02 1.21 5.99
N ASN A 295 -10.81 1.31 6.52
CA ASN A 295 -10.49 2.26 7.59
C ASN A 295 -10.39 3.71 7.04
N ASP A 296 -11.46 4.15 6.42
CA ASP A 296 -11.60 5.43 5.73
C ASP A 296 -12.95 6.08 6.10
N ALA A 297 -12.94 7.37 6.41
CA ALA A 297 -14.13 8.09 6.85
C ALA A 297 -15.28 8.06 5.81
N ARG A 298 -14.98 7.89 4.53
CA ARG A 298 -15.98 7.76 3.46
C ARG A 298 -16.73 6.44 3.57
N VAL A 299 -16.01 5.34 3.83
CA VAL A 299 -16.58 3.99 3.99
C VAL A 299 -17.38 3.88 5.29
N LEU A 300 -16.83 4.41 6.38
CA LEU A 300 -17.46 4.32 7.70
C LEU A 300 -18.86 4.98 7.75
N LYS A 301 -19.13 5.93 6.87
CA LYS A 301 -20.42 6.65 6.79
C LYS A 301 -21.46 5.99 5.87
N LEU A 302 -21.12 4.92 5.14
CA LEU A 302 -22.02 4.27 4.21
C LEU A 302 -23.14 3.52 4.95
N PRO A 303 -24.44 3.82 4.66
CA PRO A 303 -25.57 3.21 5.40
C PRO A 303 -25.65 1.70 5.25
N ALA A 304 -25.36 1.14 4.06
CA ALA A 304 -25.39 -0.30 3.81
C ALA A 304 -24.28 -1.07 4.53
N LEU A 305 -23.26 -0.38 5.02
CA LEU A 305 -22.14 -0.99 5.72
C LEU A 305 -22.20 -0.85 7.25
N GLN A 306 -23.29 -0.26 7.79
CA GLN A 306 -23.44 -0.23 9.25
C GLN A 306 -23.66 -1.66 9.77
N GLY A 307 -22.79 -2.09 10.72
CA GLY A 307 -22.70 -3.46 11.21
C GLY A 307 -21.70 -4.34 10.45
N ALA A 308 -21.11 -3.85 9.34
CA ALA A 308 -20.08 -4.57 8.62
C ALA A 308 -18.78 -4.66 9.44
N TRP A 309 -18.03 -5.75 9.24
CA TRP A 309 -16.75 -5.99 9.92
C TRP A 309 -15.59 -5.80 8.95
N PHE A 310 -14.52 -5.22 9.45
CA PHE A 310 -13.28 -5.11 8.71
C PHE A 310 -12.06 -5.22 9.65
N VAL A 311 -10.88 -5.39 9.07
CA VAL A 311 -9.65 -5.60 9.82
C VAL A 311 -8.69 -4.46 9.56
N ALA A 312 -8.13 -3.89 10.62
CA ALA A 312 -7.08 -2.87 10.50
C ALA A 312 -6.17 -2.89 11.74
N PRO A 313 -4.94 -2.35 11.65
CA PRO A 313 -4.19 -1.94 12.84
C PRO A 313 -5.00 -0.92 13.64
N GLU A 314 -4.83 -0.91 14.95
CA GLU A 314 -5.47 0.10 15.80
C GLU A 314 -4.92 1.49 15.50
N ASN A 315 -5.81 2.48 15.35
CA ASN A 315 -5.41 3.84 14.99
C ASN A 315 -4.63 4.58 16.08
N ALA A 316 -4.68 4.11 17.33
CA ALA A 316 -4.05 4.79 18.47
C ALA A 316 -2.54 4.99 18.26
N GLY A 317 -1.83 3.95 17.80
CA GLY A 317 -0.39 4.01 17.56
C GLY A 317 -0.03 4.96 16.42
N PHE A 318 -0.73 4.85 15.28
CA PHE A 318 -0.55 5.79 14.18
C PHE A 318 -0.84 7.23 14.58
N ASN A 319 -1.93 7.49 15.33
CA ASN A 319 -2.29 8.83 15.77
C ASN A 319 -1.22 9.43 16.70
N ALA A 320 -0.66 8.64 17.62
CA ALA A 320 0.43 9.05 18.49
C ALA A 320 1.71 9.38 17.69
N LEU A 321 2.05 8.57 16.69
CA LEU A 321 3.15 8.85 15.77
C LEU A 321 2.88 10.13 14.97
N ALA A 322 1.70 10.27 14.39
CA ALA A 322 1.32 11.42 13.58
C ALA A 322 1.36 12.72 14.36
N GLN A 323 0.99 12.71 15.64
CA GLN A 323 1.11 13.88 16.52
C GLN A 323 2.56 14.32 16.68
N ARG A 324 3.48 13.39 16.98
CA ARG A 324 4.92 13.68 17.12
C ARG A 324 5.54 14.11 15.80
N TYR A 325 5.12 13.46 14.71
CA TYR A 325 5.56 13.79 13.37
C TYR A 325 5.16 15.23 12.99
N ARG A 326 3.89 15.61 13.18
CA ARG A 326 3.43 16.98 12.93
C ARG A 326 4.17 18.02 13.76
N ALA A 327 4.41 17.73 15.05
CA ALA A 327 5.15 18.62 15.93
C ALA A 327 6.59 18.88 15.45
N LYS A 328 7.21 17.89 14.78
CA LYS A 328 8.60 18.00 14.32
C LYS A 328 8.73 18.51 12.90
N PHE A 329 7.80 18.15 11.99
CA PHE A 329 7.93 18.40 10.55
C PHE A 329 6.84 19.31 9.98
N ASN A 330 5.91 19.76 10.78
CA ASN A 330 4.82 20.69 10.44
C ASN A 330 3.93 20.21 9.25
N ASN A 331 3.84 18.90 9.05
CA ASN A 331 2.95 18.28 8.05
C ASN A 331 2.47 16.92 8.54
N ASP A 332 1.47 16.33 7.85
CA ASP A 332 0.94 15.01 8.18
C ASP A 332 1.78 13.89 7.55
N PRO A 333 2.04 12.79 8.29
CA PRO A 333 2.68 11.62 7.73
C PRO A 333 1.73 10.85 6.81
N ALA A 334 2.26 10.27 5.72
CA ALA A 334 1.55 9.22 5.00
C ALA A 334 1.35 7.99 5.92
N ARG A 335 0.28 7.21 5.70
CA ARG A 335 -0.01 6.02 6.54
C ARG A 335 1.17 5.03 6.59
N ILE A 336 1.90 4.90 5.47
CA ILE A 336 3.08 4.03 5.34
C ILE A 336 4.28 4.48 6.20
N ALA A 337 4.29 5.70 6.72
CA ALA A 337 5.39 6.24 7.53
C ALA A 337 5.69 5.40 8.78
N THR A 338 4.66 4.74 9.37
CA THR A 338 4.86 3.82 10.50
C THR A 338 5.80 2.68 10.18
N LEU A 339 5.81 2.20 8.93
CA LEU A 339 6.68 1.09 8.52
C LEU A 339 8.15 1.48 8.61
N ALA A 340 8.52 2.67 8.16
CA ALA A 340 9.89 3.17 8.27
C ALA A 340 10.26 3.46 9.74
N TYR A 341 9.33 4.03 10.52
CA TYR A 341 9.54 4.22 11.94
C TYR A 341 9.82 2.89 12.65
N ASP A 342 8.99 1.87 12.42
CA ASP A 342 9.10 0.55 13.04
C ASP A 342 10.37 -0.17 12.60
N ALA A 343 10.70 -0.17 11.30
CA ALA A 343 11.89 -0.84 10.77
C ALA A 343 13.19 -0.22 11.31
N VAL A 344 13.26 1.11 11.35
CA VAL A 344 14.44 1.81 11.87
C VAL A 344 14.56 1.62 13.39
N SER A 345 13.45 1.73 14.13
CA SER A 345 13.43 1.46 15.57
C SER A 345 13.89 0.03 15.89
N LEU A 346 13.40 -0.95 15.11
CA LEU A 346 13.83 -2.35 15.23
C LEU A 346 15.34 -2.49 14.97
N ALA A 347 15.84 -1.94 13.85
CA ALA A 347 17.26 -2.06 13.51
C ALA A 347 18.15 -1.42 14.57
N ILE A 348 17.77 -0.27 15.13
CA ILE A 348 18.48 0.39 16.23
C ILE A 348 18.44 -0.49 17.50
N ALA A 349 17.28 -1.03 17.86
CA ALA A 349 17.15 -1.87 19.05
C ALA A 349 18.01 -3.14 18.95
N LEU A 350 18.01 -3.78 17.77
CA LEU A 350 18.83 -4.98 17.51
C LEU A 350 20.33 -4.66 17.49
N SER A 351 20.75 -3.50 17.00
CA SER A 351 22.16 -3.09 17.01
C SER A 351 22.73 -3.01 18.43
N ARG A 352 21.89 -2.67 19.41
CA ARG A 352 22.28 -2.50 20.81
C ARG A 352 22.22 -3.79 21.63
N SER A 353 21.34 -4.72 21.27
CA SER A 353 21.02 -5.90 22.09
C SER A 353 21.60 -7.21 21.59
N GLN A 354 21.99 -7.33 20.30
CA GLN A 354 22.31 -8.60 19.65
C GLN A 354 23.79 -8.75 19.20
N GLY A 355 24.63 -7.79 19.53
CA GLY A 355 26.07 -7.85 19.20
C GLY A 355 26.34 -8.08 17.72
N SER A 356 27.22 -9.03 17.38
CA SER A 356 27.57 -9.37 16.00
C SER A 356 26.45 -10.10 15.23
N GLN A 357 25.47 -10.67 15.91
CA GLN A 357 24.35 -11.40 15.32
C GLN A 357 23.11 -10.53 15.09
N ARG A 358 23.25 -9.22 15.26
CA ARG A 358 22.15 -8.24 15.33
C ARG A 358 21.10 -8.34 14.22
N TYR A 359 21.49 -8.73 13.03
CA TYR A 359 20.59 -8.84 11.87
C TYR A 359 20.58 -10.25 11.27
N SER A 360 21.00 -11.27 12.06
CA SER A 360 20.93 -12.66 11.61
C SER A 360 19.48 -13.12 11.43
N GLU A 361 19.29 -14.13 10.59
CA GLU A 361 17.98 -14.73 10.32
C GLU A 361 17.26 -15.13 11.61
N ASN A 362 17.94 -15.79 12.55
CA ASN A 362 17.35 -16.22 13.82
C ASN A 362 16.86 -15.05 14.67
N VAL A 363 17.55 -13.91 14.63
CA VAL A 363 17.13 -12.70 15.36
C VAL A 363 15.93 -12.06 14.68
N LEU A 364 15.94 -11.94 13.36
CA LEU A 364 14.84 -11.35 12.61
C LEU A 364 13.56 -12.22 12.62
N LEU A 365 13.71 -13.54 12.66
CA LEU A 365 12.61 -14.51 12.76
C LEU A 365 12.18 -14.81 14.21
N ASN A 366 12.43 -13.89 15.15
CA ASN A 366 12.00 -14.07 16.54
C ASN A 366 10.50 -14.43 16.62
N PRO A 367 10.13 -15.61 17.13
CA PRO A 367 8.73 -16.04 17.16
C PRO A 367 7.83 -15.17 18.06
N SER A 368 8.41 -14.50 19.05
CA SER A 368 7.68 -13.53 19.89
C SER A 368 7.39 -12.22 19.15
N GLY A 369 8.06 -11.97 18.03
CA GLY A 369 7.92 -10.75 17.25
C GLY A 369 8.51 -9.52 17.92
N PHE A 370 8.08 -8.37 17.44
CA PHE A 370 8.55 -7.05 17.81
C PHE A 370 7.38 -6.10 18.03
N ASN A 371 7.57 -5.10 18.86
CA ASN A 371 6.58 -4.04 19.08
C ASN A 371 6.85 -2.86 18.14
N GLY A 372 5.85 -2.46 17.39
CA GLY A 372 5.88 -1.29 16.52
C GLY A 372 4.82 -0.25 16.88
N ALA A 373 4.83 0.88 16.18
CA ALA A 373 3.84 1.93 16.33
C ALA A 373 2.42 1.46 15.98
N ASP A 374 2.30 0.52 15.03
CA ASP A 374 1.03 -0.11 14.63
C ASP A 374 0.78 -1.46 15.33
N GLY A 375 1.32 -1.66 16.51
CA GLY A 375 1.19 -2.90 17.26
C GLY A 375 2.29 -3.93 16.95
N VAL A 376 2.09 -5.13 17.45
CA VAL A 376 3.08 -6.21 17.30
C VAL A 376 3.16 -6.71 15.86
N PHE A 377 4.35 -7.10 15.46
CA PHE A 377 4.59 -7.78 14.18
C PHE A 377 5.74 -8.80 14.33
N ARG A 378 5.75 -9.81 13.47
CA ARG A 378 6.89 -10.74 13.33
C ARG A 378 7.11 -11.08 11.87
N PHE A 379 8.32 -11.47 11.53
CA PHE A 379 8.63 -12.03 10.22
C PHE A 379 8.52 -13.55 10.25
N LYS A 380 8.06 -14.11 9.14
CA LYS A 380 7.96 -15.55 8.90
C LYS A 380 9.14 -16.03 8.03
N ALA A 381 9.38 -17.33 8.02
CA ALA A 381 10.48 -17.93 7.23
C ALA A 381 10.33 -17.72 5.72
N ASP A 382 9.10 -17.49 5.24
CA ASP A 382 8.80 -17.13 3.85
C ASP A 382 9.09 -15.66 3.52
N GLY A 383 9.55 -14.86 4.49
CA GLY A 383 9.81 -13.43 4.35
C GLY A 383 8.61 -12.52 4.51
N MET A 384 7.40 -13.06 4.60
CA MET A 384 6.21 -12.25 4.90
C MET A 384 6.18 -11.83 6.37
N ASN A 385 5.41 -10.79 6.69
CA ASN A 385 5.11 -10.47 8.08
C ASN A 385 3.73 -10.99 8.50
N GLU A 386 3.61 -11.21 9.79
CA GLU A 386 2.35 -11.30 10.51
C GLU A 386 2.23 -10.08 11.42
N ARG A 387 1.07 -9.43 11.43
CA ARG A 387 0.80 -8.26 12.27
C ARG A 387 -0.36 -8.51 13.22
N GLY A 388 -0.28 -7.91 14.39
CA GLY A 388 -1.43 -7.81 15.29
C GLY A 388 -2.48 -6.88 14.66
N LEU A 389 -3.63 -7.46 14.28
CA LEU A 389 -4.72 -6.74 13.64
C LEU A 389 -6.00 -6.84 14.47
N SER A 390 -6.66 -5.71 14.67
CA SER A 390 -7.99 -5.66 15.28
C SER A 390 -9.08 -5.97 14.28
N VAL A 391 -10.16 -6.59 14.74
CA VAL A 391 -11.42 -6.63 14.00
C VAL A 391 -12.31 -5.50 14.49
N LEU A 392 -12.83 -4.73 13.56
CA LEU A 392 -13.62 -3.53 13.80
C LEU A 392 -15.00 -3.68 13.17
N GLU A 393 -16.00 -3.06 13.80
CA GLU A 393 -17.36 -2.92 13.26
C GLU A 393 -17.61 -1.47 12.87
N ILE A 394 -18.23 -1.27 11.72
CA ILE A 394 -18.73 0.05 11.33
C ILE A 394 -20.02 0.34 12.11
N SER A 395 -20.00 1.31 12.99
CA SER A 395 -21.14 1.64 13.85
C SER A 395 -21.27 3.15 14.03
N GLY A 396 -22.42 3.72 13.61
CA GLY A 396 -22.69 5.16 13.74
C GLY A 396 -21.69 6.05 12.98
N GLY A 397 -21.15 5.58 11.87
CA GLY A 397 -20.17 6.32 11.06
C GLY A 397 -18.74 6.28 11.63
N ALA A 398 -18.47 5.42 12.59
CA ALA A 398 -17.17 5.22 13.21
C ALA A 398 -16.78 3.73 13.25
N ALA A 399 -15.50 3.46 13.46
CA ALA A 399 -14.97 2.12 13.67
C ALA A 399 -14.96 1.78 15.18
N LYS A 400 -15.64 0.71 15.57
CA LYS A 400 -15.68 0.18 16.93
C LYS A 400 -14.92 -1.13 17.01
N VAL A 401 -14.00 -1.28 17.95
CA VAL A 401 -13.24 -2.52 18.14
C VAL A 401 -14.16 -3.64 18.65
N LEU A 402 -14.24 -4.74 17.91
CA LEU A 402 -14.92 -5.99 18.30
C LEU A 402 -13.95 -7.01 18.88
N SER A 403 -12.77 -7.11 18.29
CA SER A 403 -11.69 -7.97 18.75
C SER A 403 -10.40 -7.20 18.66
N PRO A 404 -9.76 -6.90 19.79
CA PRO A 404 -8.52 -6.12 19.80
C PRO A 404 -7.39 -6.91 19.11
N ALA A 405 -6.38 -6.17 18.66
CA ALA A 405 -5.15 -6.76 18.17
C ALA A 405 -4.45 -7.55 19.30
N PRO A 406 -3.83 -8.69 19.01
CA PRO A 406 -3.00 -9.38 19.98
C PRO A 406 -1.83 -8.45 20.38
N ARG A 407 -1.43 -8.53 21.64
CA ARG A 407 -0.28 -7.77 22.16
C ARG A 407 1.03 -8.54 22.07
N THR A 408 0.95 -9.83 21.85
CA THR A 408 2.09 -10.76 21.71
C THR A 408 1.71 -11.89 20.78
N PHE A 409 2.68 -12.52 20.13
CA PHE A 409 2.49 -13.78 19.39
C PHE A 409 2.77 -15.01 20.24
N THR A 410 3.28 -14.85 21.46
CA THR A 410 3.47 -15.95 22.42
C THR A 410 2.20 -16.11 23.23
N GLY A 411 1.46 -17.20 22.98
CA GLY A 411 0.31 -17.52 23.83
C GLY A 411 -0.87 -18.24 23.20
N ASN A 412 -0.85 -18.54 21.92
CA ASN A 412 -1.72 -19.58 21.41
C ASN A 412 -0.98 -20.91 21.54
N GLY A 413 -1.06 -21.41 22.78
CA GLY A 413 -0.71 -22.77 23.06
C GLY A 413 -1.46 -23.73 22.15
N ALA A 414 -0.78 -24.78 21.86
CA ALA A 414 -1.13 -25.99 21.17
C ALA A 414 -2.59 -26.46 21.34
#